data_d2ec25c4eb5cf4c3fc7ca4112be2d49e
#
_entry.id   d2ec25c4eb5cf4c3fc7ca4112be2d49e
#
_cell.length_a   1.000
_cell.length_b   1.000
_cell.length_c   1.000
_cell.angle_alpha   90.00
_cell.angle_beta   90.00
_cell.angle_gamma   90.00
#
_symmetry.space_group_name_H-M   'P 1'
#
loop_
_entity.id
_entity.type
_entity.pdbx_description
1 polymer ?
#
loop_
_entity_poly.entity_id
_entity_poly.type
_entity_poly.pdbx_seq_one_letter_code
_entity_poly.pdbx_strand_id
1 'polypeptide(L)'
;MEKHLLVAVGDEYASSLSLRYVYGFFSRRDDVKLTLFYVSPKTPSHAAAATGQGQDPPRCRVGDAAALPALEKAKSWLLDMGFPKANVFTKTCRSDQGVVKDIIKECEAGLYDAAVLGRRGLSWFDEMFTDSVSHKILWEAVGFPIWVCRNPDQNRKDVLVCLDGSPQCLRVADHAGFILAGEPAHDITLLNIRAEDSADPGPVFAKAKEILAENGVAPGRVRTRTVTSPNPSQAILKLAKTENYAAVAIGRTGDRPQALMEHIVGSTSLKLLRKLEGAALWLCK
;
A
#
# COMPACT_ATOMS: atom_id res chain seq x y z
N MET A 1 -1.30 19.45 -1.76
CA MET A 1 -2.38 18.59 -1.20
C MET A 1 -1.74 17.69 -0.17
N GLU A 2 -2.17 17.76 1.09
CA GLU A 2 -1.60 17.01 2.20
C GLU A 2 -1.94 15.53 2.06
N LYS A 3 -0.97 14.66 2.35
CA LYS A 3 -1.09 13.20 2.31
C LYS A 3 -0.86 12.64 3.71
N HIS A 4 -1.68 11.72 4.15
CA HIS A 4 -1.55 11.10 5.47
C HIS A 4 -1.40 9.59 5.34
N LEU A 5 -0.22 9.08 5.64
CA LEU A 5 0.10 7.67 5.52
C LEU A 5 0.22 7.00 6.89
N LEU A 6 -0.37 5.82 7.03
CA LEU A 6 -0.06 4.93 8.15
C LEU A 6 1.13 4.06 7.78
N VAL A 7 2.20 4.11 8.56
CA VAL A 7 3.39 3.28 8.34
C VAL A 7 3.50 2.26 9.46
N ALA A 8 3.32 0.99 9.12
CA ALA A 8 3.48 -0.09 10.09
C ALA A 8 4.95 -0.28 10.47
N VAL A 9 5.23 -0.19 11.77
CA VAL A 9 6.56 -0.34 12.37
C VAL A 9 6.59 -1.62 13.20
N GLY A 10 7.71 -2.36 13.16
CA GLY A 10 7.96 -3.53 13.98
C GLY A 10 9.38 -3.50 14.57
N ASP A 11 9.72 -4.47 15.41
CA ASP A 11 11.00 -4.51 16.15
C ASP A 11 12.24 -4.75 15.30
N GLU A 12 12.08 -5.28 14.09
CA GLU A 12 13.21 -5.68 13.25
C GLU A 12 13.51 -4.71 12.11
N TYR A 13 14.70 -4.85 11.55
CA TYR A 13 15.17 -4.14 10.36
C TYR A 13 14.20 -4.19 9.16
N ALA A 14 13.40 -5.25 9.06
CA ALA A 14 12.40 -5.38 8.00
C ALA A 14 11.35 -4.24 7.99
N SER A 15 11.04 -3.65 9.14
CA SER A 15 10.16 -2.48 9.21
C SER A 15 10.81 -1.21 8.63
N SER A 16 12.13 -1.14 8.57
CA SER A 16 12.83 0.00 7.99
C SER A 16 12.67 0.11 6.47
N LEU A 17 12.24 -0.93 5.76
CA LEU A 17 12.02 -0.90 4.31
C LEU A 17 10.87 0.03 3.92
N SER A 18 9.78 0.03 4.69
CA SER A 18 8.66 0.97 4.49
C SER A 18 9.09 2.42 4.75
N LEU A 19 9.84 2.66 5.82
CA LEU A 19 10.37 3.98 6.15
C LEU A 19 11.34 4.51 5.08
N ARG A 20 12.26 3.66 4.63
CA ARG A 20 13.21 4.01 3.56
C ARG A 20 12.52 4.30 2.25
N TYR A 21 11.47 3.52 1.92
CA TYR A 21 10.67 3.77 0.74
C TYR A 21 9.99 5.14 0.81
N VAL A 22 9.29 5.44 1.90
CA VAL A 22 8.62 6.73 2.10
C VAL A 22 9.63 7.88 2.01
N TYR A 23 10.77 7.76 2.66
CA TYR A 23 11.84 8.75 2.60
C TYR A 23 12.36 8.99 1.18
N GLY A 24 12.67 7.92 0.44
CA GLY A 24 13.23 8.01 -0.91
C GLY A 24 12.21 8.43 -1.98
N PHE A 25 10.93 8.16 -1.71
CA PHE A 25 9.85 8.47 -2.63
C PHE A 25 9.40 9.93 -2.56
N PHE A 26 9.18 10.47 -1.38
CA PHE A 26 8.69 11.84 -1.22
C PHE A 26 9.82 12.86 -1.21
N SER A 27 9.82 13.76 -2.20
CA SER A 27 10.72 14.91 -2.26
C SER A 27 10.19 16.09 -1.42
N ARG A 28 8.88 16.25 -1.36
CA ARG A 28 8.17 17.30 -0.59
C ARG A 28 7.60 16.75 0.70
N ARG A 29 8.42 16.76 1.75
CA ARG A 29 8.07 16.16 3.05
C ARG A 29 7.11 17.00 3.89
N ASP A 30 6.98 18.28 3.57
CA ASP A 30 6.06 19.20 4.26
C ASP A 30 4.58 18.84 4.00
N ASP A 31 4.29 18.24 2.86
CA ASP A 31 2.95 17.84 2.44
C ASP A 31 2.59 16.40 2.88
N VAL A 32 3.47 15.72 3.63
CA VAL A 32 3.30 14.31 4.01
C VAL A 32 3.26 14.14 5.51
N LYS A 33 2.13 13.72 6.03
CA LYS A 33 1.95 13.26 7.41
C LYS A 33 2.14 11.76 7.52
N LEU A 34 2.88 11.33 8.52
CA LEU A 34 3.17 9.94 8.80
C LEU A 34 2.68 9.58 10.20
N THR A 35 1.81 8.59 10.31
CA THR A 35 1.52 7.93 11.58
C THR A 35 2.28 6.60 11.63
N LEU A 36 3.31 6.57 12.46
CA LEU A 36 4.07 5.35 12.76
C LEU A 36 3.24 4.49 13.70
N PHE A 37 2.79 3.35 13.22
CA PHE A 37 1.88 2.48 13.94
C PHE A 37 2.55 1.17 14.33
N TYR A 38 2.56 0.89 15.64
CA TYR A 38 3.09 -0.34 16.20
C TYR A 38 1.98 -1.14 16.88
N VAL A 39 1.84 -2.41 16.51
CA VAL A 39 0.92 -3.35 17.14
C VAL A 39 1.72 -4.29 18.03
N SER A 40 1.56 -4.15 19.35
CA SER A 40 2.21 -5.02 20.33
C SER A 40 1.58 -6.41 20.33
N PRO A 41 2.38 -7.48 20.30
CA PRO A 41 1.85 -8.84 20.38
C PRO A 41 1.12 -9.08 21.71
N LYS A 42 0.14 -9.99 21.73
CA LYS A 42 -0.46 -10.46 22.97
C LYS A 42 0.63 -11.12 23.80
N THR A 43 1.00 -10.52 24.92
CA THR A 43 1.79 -11.22 25.93
C THR A 43 0.94 -12.37 26.44
N PRO A 44 1.42 -13.64 26.50
CA PRO A 44 0.71 -14.69 27.20
C PRO A 44 0.61 -14.26 28.67
N SER A 45 -0.53 -13.70 29.07
CA SER A 45 -0.77 -13.46 30.48
C SER A 45 -0.93 -14.84 31.13
N HIS A 46 -0.05 -15.17 32.03
CA HIS A 46 -0.38 -16.14 33.08
C HIS A 46 -1.79 -15.84 33.56
N ALA A 47 -2.61 -16.87 33.55
CA ALA A 47 -3.99 -16.83 33.99
C ALA A 47 -4.13 -15.98 35.25
N ALA A 48 -4.63 -14.80 35.14
CA ALA A 48 -5.07 -13.96 36.24
C ALA A 48 -6.56 -13.73 36.09
N ALA A 49 -7.30 -14.47 36.90
CA ALA A 49 -8.58 -14.19 37.51
C ALA A 49 -9.57 -13.36 36.70
N ALA A 50 -10.58 -14.04 36.22
CA ALA A 50 -11.88 -13.49 35.94
C ALA A 50 -12.40 -12.69 37.13
N THR A 51 -12.40 -11.38 37.05
CA THR A 51 -13.35 -10.54 37.78
C THR A 51 -13.94 -9.57 36.79
N GLY A 52 -15.23 -9.69 36.62
CA GLY A 52 -16.03 -9.00 35.65
C GLY A 52 -16.14 -7.51 35.86
N GLN A 53 -16.74 -6.93 34.84
CA GLN A 53 -17.36 -5.61 34.71
C GLN A 53 -16.57 -4.59 33.91
N GLY A 54 -17.22 -4.11 32.85
CA GLY A 54 -16.88 -2.90 32.11
C GLY A 54 -16.50 -3.18 30.65
N GLN A 55 -17.48 -3.36 29.77
CA GLN A 55 -17.30 -3.28 28.31
C GLN A 55 -17.08 -1.83 27.91
N ASP A 56 -15.83 -1.38 27.97
CA ASP A 56 -15.40 -0.23 27.17
C ASP A 56 -14.91 -0.75 25.81
N PRO A 57 -15.25 -0.05 24.69
CA PRO A 57 -14.71 -0.40 23.39
C PRO A 57 -13.18 -0.33 23.43
N PRO A 58 -12.46 -1.20 22.68
CA PRO A 58 -11.01 -1.26 22.74
C PRO A 58 -10.40 0.07 22.28
N ARG A 59 -10.12 0.94 23.22
CA ARG A 59 -9.35 2.17 22.96
C ARG A 59 -7.89 1.75 22.84
N CYS A 60 -7.22 2.19 21.75
CA CYS A 60 -5.77 2.13 21.67
C CYS A 60 -5.19 2.77 22.92
N ARG A 61 -4.67 1.96 23.82
CA ARG A 61 -4.05 2.45 25.05
C ARG A 61 -2.65 2.92 24.74
N VAL A 62 -2.38 4.19 24.99
CA VAL A 62 -1.03 4.77 24.99
C VAL A 62 -0.23 4.05 26.09
N GLY A 63 0.85 3.34 25.70
CA GLY A 63 1.83 2.89 26.66
C GLY A 63 2.14 1.39 26.73
N ASP A 64 2.54 0.77 25.60
CA ASP A 64 3.27 -0.50 25.68
C ASP A 64 4.77 -0.18 25.70
N ALA A 65 5.43 -0.42 26.84
CA ALA A 65 6.85 -0.10 27.03
C ALA A 65 7.77 -0.77 25.99
N ALA A 66 7.36 -1.91 25.42
CA ALA A 66 8.08 -2.60 24.36
C ALA A 66 8.00 -1.92 23.01
N ALA A 67 6.93 -1.17 22.72
CA ALA A 67 6.72 -0.47 21.46
C ALA A 67 7.52 0.83 21.37
N LEU A 68 7.78 1.49 22.50
CA LEU A 68 8.39 2.82 22.56
C LEU A 68 9.78 2.88 21.90
N PRO A 69 10.73 1.95 22.14
CA PRO A 69 12.05 2.03 21.53
C PRO A 69 12.03 1.93 20.00
N ALA A 70 11.17 1.08 19.45
CA ALA A 70 11.05 0.92 17.99
C ALA A 70 10.44 2.17 17.34
N LEU A 71 9.39 2.73 17.93
CA LEU A 71 8.74 3.95 17.44
C LEU A 71 9.64 5.17 17.57
N GLU A 72 10.31 5.36 18.72
CA GLU A 72 11.25 6.46 18.91
C GLU A 72 12.42 6.40 17.95
N LYS A 73 12.98 5.22 17.72
CA LYS A 73 14.04 5.02 16.73
C LYS A 73 13.56 5.34 15.32
N ALA A 74 12.38 4.89 14.93
CA ALA A 74 11.79 5.17 13.62
C ALA A 74 11.52 6.67 13.44
N LYS A 75 10.95 7.31 14.46
CA LYS A 75 10.66 8.74 14.48
C LYS A 75 11.94 9.57 14.40
N SER A 76 12.92 9.30 15.27
CA SER A 76 14.21 10.00 15.26
C SER A 76 14.86 9.91 13.88
N TRP A 77 14.90 8.71 13.29
CA TRP A 77 15.45 8.52 11.96
C TRP A 77 14.75 9.37 10.89
N LEU A 78 13.41 9.46 10.89
CA LEU A 78 12.67 10.31 9.94
C LEU A 78 12.96 11.79 10.15
N LEU A 79 13.08 12.24 11.39
CA LEU A 79 13.42 13.64 11.70
C LEU A 79 14.84 13.97 11.21
N ASP A 80 15.81 13.09 11.45
CA ASP A 80 17.19 13.22 10.95
C ASP A 80 17.25 13.25 9.42
N MET A 81 16.31 12.55 8.76
CA MET A 81 16.14 12.54 7.31
C MET A 81 15.34 13.75 6.79
N GLY A 82 14.95 14.70 7.64
CA GLY A 82 14.34 15.96 7.27
C GLY A 82 12.82 15.97 7.15
N PHE A 83 12.12 15.01 7.74
CA PHE A 83 10.67 15.14 7.92
C PHE A 83 10.35 16.15 9.04
N PRO A 84 9.38 17.06 8.84
CA PRO A 84 8.97 18.00 9.88
C PRO A 84 8.44 17.26 11.11
N LYS A 85 8.87 17.68 12.30
CA LYS A 85 8.41 17.08 13.57
C LYS A 85 6.88 17.11 13.72
N ALA A 86 6.25 18.16 13.20
CA ALA A 86 4.80 18.31 13.21
C ALA A 86 4.07 17.28 12.34
N ASN A 87 4.77 16.62 11.41
CA ASN A 87 4.20 15.68 10.45
C ASN A 87 4.46 14.20 10.82
N VAL A 88 5.20 13.92 11.90
CA VAL A 88 5.52 12.54 12.31
C VAL A 88 4.86 12.21 13.64
N PHE A 89 3.82 11.42 13.58
CA PHE A 89 3.03 10.95 14.72
C PHE A 89 3.41 9.51 15.06
N THR A 90 3.22 9.13 16.33
CA THR A 90 3.39 7.75 16.79
C THR A 90 2.10 7.26 17.42
N LYS A 91 1.73 6.03 17.14
CA LYS A 91 0.55 5.37 17.69
C LYS A 91 0.84 3.91 17.99
N THR A 92 0.37 3.42 19.13
CA THR A 92 0.50 2.03 19.54
C THR A 92 -0.87 1.40 19.73
N CYS A 93 -0.98 0.12 19.43
CA CYS A 93 -2.15 -0.68 19.75
C CYS A 93 -1.69 -2.00 20.35
N ARG A 94 -2.38 -2.49 21.38
CA ARG A 94 -2.21 -3.85 21.85
C ARG A 94 -3.05 -4.77 20.98
N SER A 95 -2.43 -5.81 20.43
CA SER A 95 -3.14 -6.73 19.55
C SER A 95 -4.34 -7.36 20.26
N ASP A 96 -5.51 -7.21 19.67
CA ASP A 96 -6.77 -7.81 20.14
C ASP A 96 -7.19 -8.97 19.25
N GLN A 97 -7.27 -8.72 17.95
CA GLN A 97 -7.74 -9.68 16.94
C GLN A 97 -6.63 -10.21 16.02
N GLY A 98 -5.39 -9.80 16.26
CA GLY A 98 -4.23 -10.08 15.44
C GLY A 98 -3.74 -8.83 14.70
N VAL A 99 -2.43 -8.72 14.53
CA VAL A 99 -1.73 -7.53 13.99
C VAL A 99 -2.40 -6.99 12.71
N VAL A 100 -2.83 -7.88 11.86
CA VAL A 100 -3.49 -7.59 10.59
C VAL A 100 -4.78 -6.83 10.76
N LYS A 101 -5.70 -7.41 11.54
CA LYS A 101 -7.03 -6.83 11.78
C LYS A 101 -6.91 -5.50 12.52
N ASP A 102 -5.93 -5.42 13.42
CA ASP A 102 -5.69 -4.20 14.19
C ASP A 102 -5.16 -3.07 13.30
N ILE A 103 -4.28 -3.37 12.31
CA ILE A 103 -3.84 -2.40 11.30
C ILE A 103 -5.03 -1.95 10.42
N ILE A 104 -5.84 -2.89 9.93
CA ILE A 104 -7.00 -2.56 9.10
C ILE A 104 -7.97 -1.65 9.87
N LYS A 105 -8.31 -2.03 11.09
CA LYS A 105 -9.19 -1.25 11.97
C LYS A 105 -8.66 0.17 12.20
N GLU A 106 -7.36 0.31 12.41
CA GLU A 106 -6.73 1.61 12.55
C GLU A 106 -6.82 2.43 11.25
N CYS A 107 -6.56 1.80 10.10
CA CYS A 107 -6.64 2.48 8.82
C CYS A 107 -8.06 2.98 8.51
N GLU A 108 -9.08 2.18 8.81
CA GLU A 108 -10.48 2.56 8.63
C GLU A 108 -10.90 3.71 9.56
N ALA A 109 -10.45 3.67 10.81
CA ALA A 109 -10.79 4.69 11.80
C ALA A 109 -10.04 6.02 11.57
N GLY A 110 -8.81 5.96 11.07
CA GLY A 110 -7.90 7.09 10.95
C GLY A 110 -7.97 7.83 9.63
N LEU A 111 -8.74 7.35 8.64
CA LEU A 111 -8.89 7.96 7.31
C LEU A 111 -7.55 8.24 6.63
N TYR A 112 -6.64 7.28 6.65
CA TYR A 112 -5.36 7.37 5.98
C TYR A 112 -5.49 7.16 4.47
N ASP A 113 -4.67 7.89 3.70
CA ASP A 113 -4.64 7.77 2.23
C ASP A 113 -4.03 6.46 1.76
N ALA A 114 -3.11 5.89 2.55
CA ALA A 114 -2.59 4.55 2.34
C ALA A 114 -1.99 3.95 3.62
N ALA A 115 -2.00 2.62 3.70
CA ALA A 115 -1.21 1.85 4.66
C ALA A 115 0.10 1.38 4.00
N VAL A 116 1.23 1.74 4.59
CA VAL A 116 2.57 1.36 4.09
C VAL A 116 3.12 0.24 4.95
N LEU A 117 3.32 -0.92 4.33
CA LEU A 117 3.73 -2.16 4.98
C LEU A 117 5.11 -2.60 4.49
N GLY A 118 5.99 -2.93 5.41
CA GLY A 118 7.29 -3.55 5.10
C GLY A 118 7.20 -5.06 4.84
N ARG A 119 8.36 -5.73 4.79
CA ARG A 119 8.47 -7.17 4.50
C ARG A 119 7.64 -8.07 5.43
N ARG A 120 7.48 -7.71 6.70
CA ARG A 120 6.61 -8.45 7.64
C ARG A 120 5.12 -8.35 7.28
N GLY A 121 4.71 -7.31 6.60
CA GLY A 121 3.38 -7.27 6.01
C GLY A 121 3.13 -8.38 4.99
N LEU A 122 4.19 -9.07 4.50
CA LEU A 122 4.05 -10.22 3.61
C LEU A 122 3.64 -11.50 4.34
N SER A 123 4.13 -11.74 5.55
CA SER A 123 3.62 -12.84 6.39
C SER A 123 2.13 -12.65 6.69
N TRP A 124 1.71 -11.42 6.84
CA TRP A 124 0.33 -11.03 6.90
C TRP A 124 -0.47 -11.40 5.65
N PHE A 125 0.07 -11.13 4.45
CA PHE A 125 -0.59 -11.55 3.22
C PHE A 125 -0.59 -13.07 3.08
N ASP A 126 0.46 -13.78 3.49
CA ASP A 126 0.48 -15.23 3.49
C ASP A 126 -0.58 -15.81 4.44
N GLU A 127 -0.81 -15.21 5.61
CA GLU A 127 -1.92 -15.53 6.49
C GLU A 127 -3.29 -15.19 5.89
N MET A 128 -3.41 -14.07 5.17
CA MET A 128 -4.65 -13.66 4.49
C MET A 128 -4.99 -14.55 3.30
N PHE A 129 -3.98 -15.16 2.67
CA PHE A 129 -4.16 -16.02 1.51
C PHE A 129 -4.13 -17.51 1.82
N THR A 130 -4.03 -17.91 3.08
CA THR A 130 -4.45 -19.24 3.49
C THR A 130 -5.95 -19.40 3.22
N ASP A 131 -6.37 -20.58 2.74
CA ASP A 131 -7.70 -20.86 2.18
C ASP A 131 -8.92 -20.68 3.10
N SER A 132 -8.82 -19.84 4.15
CA SER A 132 -9.94 -19.58 5.03
C SER A 132 -10.87 -18.50 4.46
N VAL A 133 -12.15 -18.79 4.45
CA VAL A 133 -13.23 -17.87 4.04
C VAL A 133 -13.15 -16.54 4.80
N SER A 134 -12.75 -16.58 6.07
CA SER A 134 -12.61 -15.40 6.94
C SER A 134 -11.56 -14.41 6.43
N HIS A 135 -10.46 -14.91 5.86
CA HIS A 135 -9.39 -14.05 5.32
C HIS A 135 -9.78 -13.42 3.99
N LYS A 136 -10.55 -14.11 3.17
CA LYS A 136 -11.12 -13.57 1.92
C LYS A 136 -12.06 -12.40 2.22
N ILE A 137 -12.97 -12.58 3.18
CA ILE A 137 -13.91 -11.52 3.62
C ILE A 137 -13.15 -10.29 4.14
N LEU A 138 -12.08 -10.50 4.90
CA LEU A 138 -11.27 -9.40 5.43
C LEU A 138 -10.59 -8.59 4.30
N TRP A 139 -10.07 -9.27 3.29
CA TRP A 139 -9.48 -8.60 2.12
C TRP A 139 -10.48 -7.79 1.30
N GLU A 140 -11.70 -8.28 1.18
CA GLU A 140 -12.80 -7.54 0.53
C GLU A 140 -13.21 -6.31 1.31
N ALA A 141 -13.21 -6.38 2.64
CA ALA A 141 -13.61 -5.29 3.51
C ALA A 141 -12.65 -4.08 3.46
N VAL A 142 -11.35 -4.30 3.16
CA VAL A 142 -10.36 -3.21 3.14
C VAL A 142 -10.72 -2.17 2.07
N GLY A 143 -11.10 -0.96 2.50
CA GLY A 143 -11.57 0.14 1.68
C GLY A 143 -10.49 1.13 1.22
N PHE A 144 -9.24 0.98 1.65
CA PHE A 144 -8.14 1.92 1.44
C PHE A 144 -6.97 1.28 0.66
N PRO A 145 -6.09 2.10 0.04
CA PRO A 145 -4.88 1.63 -0.63
C PRO A 145 -3.86 1.01 0.34
N ILE A 146 -3.19 -0.06 -0.10
CA ILE A 146 -2.12 -0.71 0.65
C ILE A 146 -0.85 -0.70 -0.20
N TRP A 147 0.24 -0.20 0.37
CA TRP A 147 1.57 -0.20 -0.25
C TRP A 147 2.45 -1.25 0.40
N VAL A 148 2.95 -2.16 -0.38
CA VAL A 148 3.84 -3.23 0.09
C VAL A 148 5.26 -2.97 -0.36
N CYS A 149 6.14 -2.69 0.60
CA CYS A 149 7.55 -2.37 0.39
C CYS A 149 8.41 -3.60 0.72
N ARG A 150 8.61 -4.48 -0.26
CA ARG A 150 9.35 -5.73 -0.05
C ARG A 150 10.87 -5.54 -0.02
N ASN A 151 11.40 -4.88 -1.00
CA ASN A 151 12.83 -4.52 -1.11
C ASN A 151 12.97 -3.37 -2.12
N PRO A 152 12.43 -2.18 -1.79
CA PRO A 152 12.41 -1.07 -2.72
C PRO A 152 13.82 -0.52 -2.95
N ASP A 153 14.15 -0.27 -4.21
CA ASP A 153 15.36 0.42 -4.61
C ASP A 153 15.10 1.94 -4.55
N GLN A 154 15.83 2.64 -3.69
CA GLN A 154 15.66 4.08 -3.47
C GLN A 154 16.08 4.96 -4.65
N ASN A 155 16.84 4.41 -5.60
CA ASN A 155 17.27 5.14 -6.79
C ASN A 155 16.20 5.18 -7.88
N ARG A 156 15.16 4.34 -7.75
CA ARG A 156 14.06 4.29 -8.70
C ARG A 156 13.10 5.44 -8.48
N LYS A 157 12.52 5.96 -9.57
CA LYS A 157 11.69 7.17 -9.53
C LYS A 157 10.28 6.96 -10.06
N ASP A 158 10.11 6.40 -11.24
CA ASP A 158 8.85 6.41 -11.96
C ASP A 158 7.78 5.48 -11.36
N VAL A 159 6.53 5.74 -11.71
CA VAL A 159 5.38 4.93 -11.25
C VAL A 159 4.71 4.26 -12.45
N LEU A 160 4.59 2.94 -12.39
CA LEU A 160 3.88 2.13 -13.36
C LEU A 160 2.43 1.92 -12.89
N VAL A 161 1.48 2.52 -13.58
CA VAL A 161 0.03 2.39 -13.30
C VAL A 161 -0.58 1.40 -14.28
N CYS A 162 -1.01 0.25 -13.76
CA CYS A 162 -1.55 -0.84 -14.57
C CYS A 162 -3.07 -0.68 -14.74
N LEU A 163 -3.53 -0.61 -15.99
CA LEU A 163 -4.92 -0.39 -16.37
C LEU A 163 -5.42 -1.59 -17.19
N ASP A 164 -6.43 -2.29 -16.68
CA ASP A 164 -7.03 -3.45 -17.35
C ASP A 164 -8.39 -3.17 -18.02
N GLY A 165 -8.83 -1.90 -17.98
CA GLY A 165 -10.10 -1.46 -18.53
C GLY A 165 -11.28 -1.57 -17.55
N SER A 166 -11.09 -2.16 -16.38
CA SER A 166 -12.12 -2.23 -15.35
C SER A 166 -12.40 -0.84 -14.72
N PRO A 167 -13.60 -0.60 -14.19
CA PRO A 167 -13.89 0.63 -13.45
C PRO A 167 -12.92 0.84 -12.26
N GLN A 168 -12.43 -0.24 -11.66
CA GLN A 168 -11.50 -0.22 -10.55
C GLN A 168 -10.12 0.30 -10.95
N CYS A 169 -9.68 0.07 -12.19
CA CYS A 169 -8.36 0.54 -12.62
C CYS A 169 -8.27 2.08 -12.67
N LEU A 170 -9.40 2.79 -12.84
CA LEU A 170 -9.44 4.25 -12.81
C LEU A 170 -9.22 4.80 -11.39
N ARG A 171 -9.61 4.06 -10.34
CA ARG A 171 -9.28 4.42 -8.95
C ARG A 171 -7.78 4.30 -8.68
N VAL A 172 -7.08 3.39 -9.37
CA VAL A 172 -5.61 3.31 -9.30
C VAL A 172 -4.99 4.57 -9.88
N ALA A 173 -5.51 5.06 -11.02
CA ALA A 173 -5.05 6.31 -11.61
C ALA A 173 -5.33 7.52 -10.70
N ASP A 174 -6.50 7.57 -10.06
CA ASP A 174 -6.87 8.61 -9.11
C ASP A 174 -5.93 8.62 -7.90
N HIS A 175 -5.73 7.47 -7.25
CA HIS A 175 -4.80 7.36 -6.14
C HIS A 175 -3.37 7.75 -6.54
N ALA A 176 -2.89 7.29 -7.70
CA ALA A 176 -1.56 7.67 -8.21
C ALA A 176 -1.48 9.18 -8.47
N GLY A 177 -2.52 9.77 -9.04
CA GLY A 177 -2.63 11.21 -9.26
C GLY A 177 -2.54 12.00 -7.96
N PHE A 178 -3.35 11.63 -6.97
CA PHE A 178 -3.32 12.24 -5.63
C PHE A 178 -1.94 12.18 -4.98
N ILE A 179 -1.31 11.00 -4.99
CA ILE A 179 0.01 10.81 -4.39
C ILE A 179 1.09 11.60 -5.12
N LEU A 180 1.05 11.65 -6.45
CA LEU A 180 2.06 12.28 -7.29
C LEU A 180 1.80 13.77 -7.57
N ALA A 181 0.67 14.29 -7.09
CA ALA A 181 0.41 15.71 -7.06
C ALA A 181 1.50 16.42 -6.24
N GLY A 182 2.23 17.33 -6.87
CA GLY A 182 3.33 18.06 -6.24
C GLY A 182 4.64 17.28 -6.06
N GLU A 183 4.74 16.05 -6.59
CA GLU A 183 5.99 15.26 -6.61
C GLU A 183 6.59 15.23 -8.03
N PRO A 184 7.35 16.24 -8.44
CA PRO A 184 7.82 16.38 -9.83
C PRO A 184 8.89 15.35 -10.23
N ALA A 185 9.49 14.67 -9.27
CA ALA A 185 10.58 13.73 -9.51
C ALA A 185 10.14 12.40 -10.14
N HIS A 186 8.83 12.16 -10.25
CA HIS A 186 8.28 10.89 -10.73
C HIS A 186 7.46 11.08 -11.99
N ASP A 187 7.84 10.40 -13.06
CA ASP A 187 7.00 10.24 -14.25
C ASP A 187 6.03 9.04 -14.06
N ILE A 188 4.93 9.07 -14.82
CA ILE A 188 3.89 8.04 -14.77
C ILE A 188 3.84 7.31 -16.11
N THR A 189 3.92 5.98 -16.07
CA THR A 189 3.63 5.15 -17.22
C THR A 189 2.29 4.45 -17.01
N LEU A 190 1.29 4.79 -17.81
CA LEU A 190 0.02 4.07 -17.88
C LEU A 190 0.22 2.82 -18.74
N LEU A 191 0.15 1.65 -18.14
CA LEU A 191 0.37 0.37 -18.80
C LEU A 191 -0.95 -0.38 -18.99
N ASN A 192 -1.21 -0.78 -20.23
CA ASN A 192 -2.23 -1.78 -20.53
C ASN A 192 -1.57 -3.05 -21.09
N ILE A 193 -1.95 -4.21 -20.54
CA ILE A 193 -1.50 -5.51 -21.07
C ILE A 193 -2.73 -6.23 -21.61
N ARG A 194 -2.66 -6.57 -22.89
CA ARG A 194 -3.78 -7.17 -23.61
C ARG A 194 -3.40 -8.49 -24.31
N ALA A 195 -4.38 -9.31 -24.60
CA ALA A 195 -4.27 -10.38 -25.60
C ALA A 195 -4.31 -9.78 -27.01
N GLU A 196 -3.93 -10.55 -28.03
CA GLU A 196 -3.85 -10.06 -29.43
C GLU A 196 -5.16 -9.46 -29.93
N ASP A 197 -6.30 -10.10 -29.64
CA ASP A 197 -7.63 -9.70 -30.12
C ASP A 197 -8.41 -8.80 -29.16
N SER A 198 -7.76 -8.20 -28.18
CA SER A 198 -8.43 -7.33 -27.18
C SER A 198 -8.75 -5.95 -27.76
N ALA A 199 -9.77 -5.29 -27.19
CA ALA A 199 -10.17 -3.95 -27.54
C ALA A 199 -9.01 -2.92 -27.43
N ASP A 200 -9.13 -1.83 -28.17
CA ASP A 200 -8.17 -0.70 -28.09
C ASP A 200 -8.16 -0.09 -26.66
N PRO A 201 -6.99 0.06 -26.01
CA PRO A 201 -6.87 0.70 -24.70
C PRO A 201 -6.96 2.24 -24.76
N GLY A 202 -7.10 2.84 -25.91
CA GLY A 202 -7.16 4.30 -26.08
C GLY A 202 -8.16 4.99 -25.14
N PRO A 203 -9.41 4.54 -25.06
CA PRO A 203 -10.41 5.14 -24.17
C PRO A 203 -10.03 5.11 -22.68
N VAL A 204 -9.47 3.99 -22.18
CA VAL A 204 -9.06 3.90 -20.77
C VAL A 204 -7.85 4.77 -20.47
N PHE A 205 -6.90 4.89 -21.43
CA PHE A 205 -5.79 5.82 -21.28
C PHE A 205 -6.24 7.29 -21.27
N ALA A 206 -7.19 7.66 -22.14
CA ALA A 206 -7.74 9.00 -22.16
C ALA A 206 -8.36 9.36 -20.82
N LYS A 207 -9.22 8.48 -20.30
CA LYS A 207 -9.88 8.70 -19.01
C LYS A 207 -8.90 8.74 -17.82
N ALA A 208 -7.89 7.88 -17.81
CA ALA A 208 -6.85 7.91 -16.79
C ALA A 208 -6.01 9.20 -16.84
N LYS A 209 -5.72 9.72 -18.03
CA LYS A 209 -5.02 11.01 -18.20
C LYS A 209 -5.85 12.19 -17.68
N GLU A 210 -7.18 12.20 -17.93
CA GLU A 210 -8.08 13.20 -17.35
C GLU A 210 -8.03 13.20 -15.84
N ILE A 211 -8.17 12.03 -15.21
CA ILE A 211 -8.10 11.86 -13.74
C ILE A 211 -6.76 12.33 -13.18
N LEU A 212 -5.64 12.00 -13.84
CA LEU A 212 -4.32 12.46 -13.42
C LEU A 212 -4.19 13.99 -13.53
N ALA A 213 -4.74 14.60 -14.58
CA ALA A 213 -4.74 16.04 -14.77
C ALA A 213 -5.62 16.75 -13.72
N GLU A 214 -6.80 16.20 -13.39
CA GLU A 214 -7.68 16.69 -12.32
C GLU A 214 -6.97 16.69 -10.96
N ASN A 215 -6.10 15.72 -10.72
CA ASN A 215 -5.22 15.67 -9.54
C ASN A 215 -4.01 16.61 -9.61
N GLY A 216 -3.81 17.34 -10.72
CA GLY A 216 -2.72 18.30 -10.88
C GLY A 216 -1.41 17.69 -11.41
N VAL A 217 -1.44 16.50 -11.98
CA VAL A 217 -0.28 15.90 -12.67
C VAL A 217 -0.13 16.52 -14.05
N ALA A 218 1.04 17.10 -14.34
CA ALA A 218 1.30 17.71 -15.64
C ALA A 218 1.27 16.65 -16.77
N PRO A 219 0.60 16.93 -17.92
CA PRO A 219 0.46 15.95 -19.00
C PRO A 219 1.81 15.44 -19.56
N GLY A 220 2.85 16.26 -19.56
CA GLY A 220 4.20 15.88 -20.03
C GLY A 220 4.89 14.81 -19.17
N ARG A 221 4.39 14.53 -17.96
CA ARG A 221 4.86 13.48 -17.07
C ARG A 221 4.15 12.14 -17.28
N VAL A 222 3.15 12.08 -18.17
CA VAL A 222 2.31 10.88 -18.33
C VAL A 222 2.55 10.25 -19.68
N ARG A 223 3.08 9.04 -19.69
CA ARG A 223 3.30 8.23 -20.89
C ARG A 223 2.32 7.07 -20.91
N THR A 224 2.01 6.56 -22.10
CA THR A 224 1.17 5.36 -22.27
C THR A 224 1.98 4.24 -22.90
N ARG A 225 1.71 3.02 -22.48
CA ARG A 225 2.35 1.82 -23.01
C ARG A 225 1.36 0.68 -23.12
N THR A 226 1.33 0.02 -24.27
CA THR A 226 0.57 -1.22 -24.47
C THR A 226 1.55 -2.36 -24.68
N VAL A 227 1.29 -3.49 -24.04
CA VAL A 227 2.07 -4.71 -24.18
C VAL A 227 1.12 -5.87 -24.49
N THR A 228 1.41 -6.63 -25.55
CA THR A 228 0.69 -7.84 -25.86
C THR A 228 1.35 -9.01 -25.12
N SER A 229 0.60 -9.66 -24.22
CA SER A 229 1.11 -10.81 -23.45
C SER A 229 -0.04 -11.65 -22.91
N PRO A 230 0.04 -13.00 -23.02
CA PRO A 230 -0.90 -13.90 -22.38
C PRO A 230 -0.74 -13.97 -20.86
N ASN A 231 0.36 -13.42 -20.31
CA ASN A 231 0.67 -13.45 -18.88
C ASN A 231 0.96 -12.05 -18.33
N PRO A 232 -0.08 -11.30 -17.92
CA PRO A 232 0.08 -9.93 -17.44
C PRO A 232 1.06 -9.80 -16.27
N SER A 233 1.02 -10.71 -15.31
CA SER A 233 1.92 -10.65 -14.15
C SER A 233 3.40 -10.78 -14.53
N GLN A 234 3.71 -11.64 -15.50
CA GLN A 234 5.08 -11.79 -15.98
C GLN A 234 5.56 -10.56 -16.76
N ALA A 235 4.69 -9.98 -17.58
CA ALA A 235 5.00 -8.76 -18.32
C ALA A 235 5.30 -7.59 -17.36
N ILE A 236 4.47 -7.39 -16.33
CA ILE A 236 4.69 -6.36 -15.31
C ILE A 236 6.00 -6.59 -14.56
N LEU A 237 6.25 -7.83 -14.10
CA LEU A 237 7.50 -8.17 -13.38
C LEU A 237 8.75 -7.91 -14.23
N LYS A 238 8.68 -8.24 -15.53
CA LYS A 238 9.77 -7.96 -16.46
C LYS A 238 10.02 -6.46 -16.57
N LEU A 239 8.98 -5.66 -16.79
CA LEU A 239 9.09 -4.21 -16.89
C LEU A 239 9.63 -3.60 -15.58
N ALA A 240 9.08 -4.00 -14.43
CA ALA A 240 9.54 -3.53 -13.13
C ALA A 240 10.99 -3.89 -12.82
N LYS A 241 11.52 -4.98 -13.39
CA LYS A 241 12.91 -5.39 -13.24
C LYS A 241 13.86 -4.60 -14.14
N THR A 242 13.43 -4.28 -15.37
CA THR A 242 14.30 -3.69 -16.41
C THR A 242 14.23 -2.16 -16.47
N GLU A 243 13.21 -1.56 -15.86
CA GLU A 243 12.99 -0.13 -15.90
C GLU A 243 12.96 0.49 -14.48
N ASN A 244 13.02 1.82 -14.44
CA ASN A 244 13.28 2.59 -13.22
C ASN A 244 12.02 2.86 -12.37
N TYR A 245 11.11 1.91 -12.22
CA TYR A 245 9.89 2.11 -11.45
C TYR A 245 10.12 1.97 -9.94
N ALA A 246 9.82 3.04 -9.19
CA ALA A 246 9.77 3.04 -7.74
C ALA A 246 8.51 2.35 -7.19
N ALA A 247 7.42 2.41 -7.98
CA ALA A 247 6.16 1.78 -7.63
C ALA A 247 5.48 1.14 -8.84
N VAL A 248 4.75 0.06 -8.56
CA VAL A 248 3.78 -0.58 -9.47
C VAL A 248 2.41 -0.48 -8.82
N ALA A 249 1.51 0.30 -9.40
CA ALA A 249 0.15 0.48 -8.92
C ALA A 249 -0.83 -0.39 -9.72
N ILE A 250 -1.67 -1.15 -9.03
CA ILE A 250 -2.63 -2.08 -9.63
C ILE A 250 -3.91 -2.18 -8.81
N GLY A 251 -5.02 -2.44 -9.48
CA GLY A 251 -6.28 -2.81 -8.84
C GLY A 251 -6.17 -4.17 -8.14
N ARG A 252 -6.84 -4.33 -7.01
CA ARG A 252 -6.89 -5.62 -6.29
C ARG A 252 -7.74 -6.65 -6.99
N THR A 253 -8.80 -6.21 -7.66
CA THR A 253 -9.74 -7.06 -8.43
C THR A 253 -9.78 -6.54 -9.86
N GLY A 254 -9.65 -7.43 -10.84
CA GLY A 254 -9.81 -7.09 -12.26
C GLY A 254 -11.28 -7.19 -12.70
N ASP A 255 -11.51 -6.90 -13.99
CA ASP A 255 -12.82 -6.99 -14.62
C ASP A 255 -13.22 -8.47 -14.81
N ARG A 256 -13.89 -9.05 -13.80
CA ARG A 256 -14.47 -10.38 -13.89
C ARG A 256 -15.97 -10.34 -13.55
N PRO A 257 -16.83 -11.07 -14.30
CA PRO A 257 -18.25 -11.16 -13.99
C PRO A 257 -18.46 -11.66 -12.56
N GLN A 258 -19.38 -11.06 -11.86
CA GLN A 258 -19.76 -11.33 -10.45
C GLN A 258 -20.10 -12.83 -10.18
N ALA A 259 -20.47 -13.58 -11.21
CA ALA A 259 -20.81 -15.01 -11.11
C ALA A 259 -19.61 -15.96 -10.88
N LEU A 260 -18.35 -15.48 -11.01
CA LEU A 260 -17.12 -16.24 -10.79
C LEU A 260 -16.31 -15.76 -9.56
N MET A 261 -17.00 -15.17 -8.60
CA MET A 261 -16.42 -14.55 -7.39
C MET A 261 -15.80 -15.51 -6.37
N GLU A 262 -15.50 -16.74 -6.73
CA GLU A 262 -14.83 -17.68 -5.81
C GLU A 262 -13.33 -17.36 -5.58
N HIS A 263 -12.76 -16.39 -6.33
CA HIS A 263 -11.34 -16.03 -6.20
C HIS A 263 -11.17 -14.50 -6.12
N ILE A 264 -11.23 -13.96 -4.95
CA ILE A 264 -11.36 -12.54 -4.57
C ILE A 264 -10.12 -11.69 -4.84
N VAL A 265 -8.96 -12.29 -4.98
CA VAL A 265 -7.72 -11.60 -5.35
C VAL A 265 -7.38 -11.93 -6.78
N GLY A 266 -7.19 -10.92 -7.63
CA GLY A 266 -6.74 -11.14 -9.00
C GLY A 266 -5.44 -11.94 -9.02
N SER A 267 -5.37 -12.96 -9.86
CA SER A 267 -4.16 -13.80 -9.99
C SER A 267 -2.89 -13.00 -10.28
N THR A 268 -3.03 -11.84 -10.92
CA THR A 268 -1.95 -10.89 -11.22
C THR A 268 -1.46 -10.20 -9.96
N SER A 269 -2.36 -9.57 -9.17
CA SER A 269 -1.98 -8.85 -7.94
C SER A 269 -1.32 -9.78 -6.93
N LEU A 270 -1.81 -11.02 -6.78
CA LEU A 270 -1.20 -12.02 -5.91
C LEU A 270 0.22 -12.43 -6.35
N LYS A 271 0.42 -12.62 -7.67
CA LYS A 271 1.75 -12.95 -8.20
C LYS A 271 2.73 -11.79 -8.03
N LEU A 272 2.28 -10.55 -8.25
CA LEU A 272 3.10 -9.35 -8.02
C LEU A 272 3.47 -9.23 -6.54
N LEU A 273 2.51 -9.41 -5.63
CA LEU A 273 2.73 -9.36 -4.20
C LEU A 273 3.85 -10.32 -3.75
N ARG A 274 3.90 -11.52 -4.34
CA ARG A 274 4.90 -12.54 -4.00
C ARG A 274 6.26 -12.34 -4.67
N LYS A 275 6.31 -11.70 -5.85
CA LYS A 275 7.51 -11.72 -6.71
C LYS A 275 8.08 -10.35 -7.05
N LEU A 276 7.35 -9.25 -6.81
CA LEU A 276 7.83 -7.92 -7.13
C LEU A 276 8.95 -7.51 -6.17
N GLU A 277 10.08 -7.12 -6.73
CA GLU A 277 11.25 -6.62 -6.02
C GLU A 277 11.76 -5.33 -6.69
N GLY A 278 12.46 -4.50 -5.91
CA GLY A 278 13.01 -3.23 -6.39
C GLY A 278 11.99 -2.10 -6.52
N ALA A 279 10.69 -2.39 -6.47
CA ALA A 279 9.60 -1.41 -6.47
C ALA A 279 8.61 -1.72 -5.35
N ALA A 280 7.90 -0.71 -4.86
CA ALA A 280 6.75 -0.93 -3.99
C ALA A 280 5.54 -1.36 -4.84
N LEU A 281 4.70 -2.22 -4.28
CA LEU A 281 3.41 -2.59 -4.88
C LEU A 281 2.30 -1.77 -4.24
N TRP A 282 1.60 -0.95 -5.03
CA TRP A 282 0.44 -0.20 -4.60
C TRP A 282 -0.83 -0.96 -5.01
N LEU A 283 -1.56 -1.44 -4.03
CA LEU A 283 -2.80 -2.18 -4.20
C LEU A 283 -3.99 -1.26 -3.90
N CYS A 284 -4.74 -0.87 -4.92
CA CYS A 284 -5.91 0.00 -4.80
C CYS A 284 -7.21 -0.80 -5.00
N LYS A 285 -8.31 -0.33 -4.36
CA LYS A 285 -9.63 -0.97 -4.50
C LYS A 285 -10.48 -0.24 -5.51
#